data_5f3d2dfcb687f7ac24393fdfdcb989e7
#
_entry.id   5f3d2dfcb687f7ac24393fdfdcb989e7
#
_cell.length_a   1.000
_cell.length_b   1.000
_cell.length_c   1.000
_cell.angle_alpha   90.00
_cell.angle_beta   90.00
_cell.angle_gamma   90.00
#
_symmetry.space_group_name_H-M   'P 1'
#
loop_
_entity.id
_entity.type
_entity.pdbx_description
1 polymer ?
#
loop_
_entity_poly.entity_id
_entity_poly.type
_entity_poly.pdbx_seq_one_letter_code
_entity_poly.pdbx_strand_id
1 'polypeptide(L)'
;MEFGISMFGDNHYHSNGTVGSAGERLRELLTEVQLMDELGINFFGIGEHHRTDYAVSTPEIILAAAATRTKNIQLSSAVAVLSSADPVRLYQQYATIDQLSNGRTELTVGRGSFIESFPLYGYNLNDYEALFEEKLDLLVRINQQNPITWKGKYRAALNNQQILPRAVNDYLNIWVAVGGTPESVVRAARYALPVYFAIIGGNPVQFKPLFDYYHKAWAHYEHSAKQAQTGVHIHCFFGKNGTATANNYYPLYAAQMNRVGSTRGWPPYQRHQFDYGRGKNGALVIGDVNEAVEKILYLHEQLGFNRFAAHMDVGGPAHADLLQSIELFGNEVIPRVKKALGIATTN
;
A
#
# COMPACT_ATOMS: atom_id res chain seq x y z
N MET A 1 6.01 -0.60 -16.41
CA MET A 1 6.10 -0.19 -14.98
C MET A 1 4.90 0.65 -14.64
N GLU A 2 4.23 0.32 -13.54
CA GLU A 2 3.06 1.03 -13.03
C GLU A 2 3.45 1.96 -11.89
N PHE A 3 2.74 3.08 -11.79
CA PHE A 3 2.94 4.08 -10.74
C PHE A 3 1.62 4.38 -10.06
N GLY A 4 1.64 4.40 -8.74
CA GLY A 4 0.47 4.76 -7.96
C GLY A 4 0.82 5.49 -6.68
N ILE A 5 -0.21 5.89 -5.99
CA ILE A 5 -0.11 6.55 -4.69
C ILE A 5 -0.79 5.68 -3.65
N SER A 6 -0.15 5.53 -2.50
CA SER A 6 -0.77 4.96 -1.32
C SER A 6 -0.86 5.98 -0.21
N MET A 7 -1.89 5.85 0.61
CA MET A 7 -2.12 6.69 1.78
C MET A 7 -2.65 5.84 2.93
N PHE A 8 -2.43 6.30 4.16
CA PHE A 8 -3.02 5.67 5.35
C PHE A 8 -4.16 6.49 5.93
N GLY A 9 -4.41 7.66 5.36
CA GLY A 9 -5.37 8.61 5.89
C GLY A 9 -4.86 9.28 7.16
N ASP A 10 -3.57 9.67 7.20
CA ASP A 10 -2.99 10.38 8.32
C ASP A 10 -3.81 11.64 8.61
N ASN A 11 -4.21 11.80 9.86
CA ASN A 11 -4.94 12.99 10.32
C ASN A 11 -4.02 14.20 10.35
N HIS A 12 -4.56 15.37 9.97
CA HIS A 12 -3.87 16.63 10.19
C HIS A 12 -3.77 16.93 11.70
N TYR A 13 -2.67 17.56 12.10
CA TYR A 13 -2.48 18.05 13.45
C TYR A 13 -2.43 19.57 13.47
N HIS A 14 -3.23 20.18 14.35
CA HIS A 14 -3.17 21.61 14.60
C HIS A 14 -1.88 21.97 15.36
N SER A 15 -1.50 23.24 15.32
CA SER A 15 -0.29 23.75 16.00
C SER A 15 -0.27 23.53 17.52
N ASN A 16 -1.45 23.37 18.13
CA ASN A 16 -1.62 23.03 19.54
C ASN A 16 -1.54 21.53 19.83
N GLY A 17 -1.26 20.68 18.83
CA GLY A 17 -1.16 19.23 18.93
C GLY A 17 -2.49 18.46 18.93
N THR A 18 -3.63 19.14 18.77
CA THR A 18 -4.93 18.46 18.63
C THR A 18 -5.08 17.85 17.24
N VAL A 19 -5.76 16.72 17.17
CA VAL A 19 -6.06 16.02 15.91
C VAL A 19 -7.17 16.75 15.17
N GLY A 20 -7.00 16.93 13.86
CA GLY A 20 -8.02 17.49 12.98
C GLY A 20 -9.23 16.58 12.80
N SER A 21 -10.24 17.03 12.07
CA SER A 21 -11.47 16.29 11.84
C SER A 21 -11.24 15.09 10.91
N ALA A 22 -11.49 13.87 11.39
CA ALA A 22 -11.49 12.68 10.54
C ALA A 22 -12.46 12.82 9.35
N GLY A 23 -13.64 13.42 9.56
CA GLY A 23 -14.61 13.64 8.48
C GLY A 23 -14.11 14.60 7.39
N GLU A 24 -13.30 15.59 7.75
CA GLU A 24 -12.61 16.48 6.79
C GLU A 24 -11.57 15.69 6.00
N ARG A 25 -10.67 14.96 6.67
CA ARG A 25 -9.64 14.14 6.03
C ARG A 25 -10.23 13.10 5.06
N LEU A 26 -11.33 12.44 5.45
CA LEU A 26 -12.01 11.48 4.57
C LEU A 26 -12.58 12.12 3.29
N ARG A 27 -13.08 13.36 3.36
CA ARG A 27 -13.54 14.09 2.16
C ARG A 27 -12.39 14.53 1.28
N GLU A 28 -11.28 14.99 1.87
CA GLU A 28 -10.06 15.35 1.16
C GLU A 28 -9.47 14.16 0.40
N LEU A 29 -9.41 12.97 1.02
CA LEU A 29 -8.99 11.74 0.35
C LEU A 29 -9.76 11.48 -0.95
N LEU A 30 -11.07 11.70 -0.96
CA LEU A 30 -11.87 11.51 -2.17
C LEU A 30 -11.54 12.54 -3.26
N THR A 31 -11.20 13.77 -2.90
CA THR A 31 -10.72 14.79 -3.84
C THR A 31 -9.35 14.45 -4.40
N GLU A 32 -8.45 13.98 -3.54
CA GLU A 32 -7.12 13.52 -3.91
C GLU A 32 -7.16 12.37 -4.92
N VAL A 33 -8.03 11.38 -4.67
CA VAL A 33 -8.20 10.23 -5.59
C VAL A 33 -8.78 10.66 -6.94
N GLN A 34 -9.71 11.62 -6.97
CA GLN A 34 -10.21 12.19 -8.22
C GLN A 34 -9.08 12.86 -9.02
N LEU A 35 -8.25 13.66 -8.37
CA LEU A 35 -7.08 14.28 -9.00
C LEU A 35 -6.12 13.21 -9.55
N MET A 36 -5.87 12.12 -8.80
CA MET A 36 -5.03 11.02 -9.28
C MET A 36 -5.59 10.36 -10.55
N ASP A 37 -6.91 10.15 -10.62
CA ASP A 37 -7.59 9.62 -11.81
C ASP A 37 -7.45 10.55 -13.01
N GLU A 38 -7.65 11.87 -12.81
CA GLU A 38 -7.51 12.91 -13.84
C GLU A 38 -6.07 13.00 -14.38
N LEU A 39 -5.08 12.76 -13.54
CA LEU A 39 -3.65 12.75 -13.90
C LEU A 39 -3.19 11.43 -14.55
N GLY A 40 -4.06 10.43 -14.68
CA GLY A 40 -3.72 9.14 -15.26
C GLY A 40 -2.75 8.31 -14.41
N ILE A 41 -2.76 8.51 -13.10
CA ILE A 41 -2.03 7.67 -12.13
C ILE A 41 -2.67 6.28 -12.13
N ASN A 42 -1.85 5.22 -12.21
CA ASN A 42 -2.35 3.88 -12.48
C ASN A 42 -3.20 3.30 -11.35
N PHE A 43 -2.83 3.53 -10.08
CA PHE A 43 -3.56 2.98 -8.94
C PHE A 43 -3.50 3.88 -7.70
N PHE A 44 -4.52 3.75 -6.88
CA PHE A 44 -4.60 4.30 -5.53
C PHE A 44 -4.73 3.16 -4.52
N GLY A 45 -3.95 3.20 -3.43
CA GLY A 45 -4.04 2.26 -2.32
C GLY A 45 -4.33 2.97 -1.01
N ILE A 46 -5.27 2.45 -0.22
CA ILE A 46 -5.59 3.01 1.11
C ILE A 46 -5.39 1.96 2.21
N GLY A 47 -4.70 2.35 3.29
CA GLY A 47 -4.39 1.50 4.44
C GLY A 47 -5.53 1.40 5.44
N GLU A 48 -5.43 0.38 6.32
CA GLU A 48 -6.34 0.12 7.43
C GLU A 48 -5.61 0.35 8.75
N HIS A 49 -6.10 1.32 9.56
CA HIS A 49 -5.49 1.65 10.84
C HIS A 49 -6.53 1.96 11.91
N HIS A 50 -6.35 1.42 13.10
CA HIS A 50 -7.24 1.57 14.25
C HIS A 50 -6.58 2.42 15.36
N ARG A 51 -6.06 3.59 14.98
CA ARG A 51 -5.33 4.53 15.85
C ARG A 51 -5.84 5.94 15.66
N THR A 52 -5.66 6.79 16.65
CA THR A 52 -6.07 8.20 16.60
C THR A 52 -5.32 9.03 15.57
N ASP A 53 -4.15 8.58 15.14
CA ASP A 53 -3.32 9.24 14.12
C ASP A 53 -3.95 9.17 12.72
N TYR A 54 -4.89 8.25 12.48
CA TYR A 54 -5.43 7.94 11.15
C TYR A 54 -6.95 8.09 11.11
N ALA A 55 -7.47 8.55 9.98
CA ALA A 55 -8.91 8.68 9.73
C ALA A 55 -9.54 7.40 9.19
N VAL A 56 -8.73 6.45 8.65
CA VAL A 56 -9.23 5.30 7.89
C VAL A 56 -9.05 4.00 8.68
N SER A 57 -10.17 3.44 9.12
CA SER A 57 -10.23 2.09 9.72
C SER A 57 -10.97 1.07 8.84
N THR A 58 -11.65 1.54 7.80
CA THR A 58 -12.48 0.74 6.89
C THR A 58 -12.19 1.16 5.45
N PRO A 59 -11.01 0.74 4.90
CA PRO A 59 -10.56 1.16 3.58
C PRO A 59 -11.58 0.87 2.47
N GLU A 60 -12.32 -0.23 2.57
CA GLU A 60 -13.34 -0.62 1.60
C GLU A 60 -14.46 0.41 1.43
N ILE A 61 -14.80 1.16 2.48
CA ILE A 61 -15.82 2.22 2.38
C ILE A 61 -15.31 3.41 1.57
N ILE A 62 -14.05 3.79 1.78
CA ILE A 62 -13.39 4.87 1.01
C ILE A 62 -13.24 4.45 -0.45
N LEU A 63 -12.83 3.21 -0.71
CA LEU A 63 -12.69 2.68 -2.07
C LEU A 63 -14.05 2.61 -2.80
N ALA A 64 -15.13 2.23 -2.11
CA ALA A 64 -16.47 2.24 -2.67
C ALA A 64 -16.92 3.66 -3.05
N ALA A 65 -16.66 4.65 -2.20
CA ALA A 65 -16.95 6.05 -2.52
C ALA A 65 -16.09 6.57 -3.69
N ALA A 66 -14.80 6.23 -3.72
CA ALA A 66 -13.89 6.57 -4.81
C ALA A 66 -14.30 5.92 -6.14
N ALA A 67 -14.79 4.68 -6.13
CA ALA A 67 -15.26 3.96 -7.31
C ALA A 67 -16.34 4.73 -8.09
N THR A 68 -17.19 5.46 -7.38
CA THR A 68 -18.28 6.27 -7.99
C THR A 68 -17.83 7.63 -8.50
N ARG A 69 -16.62 8.08 -8.14
CA ARG A 69 -16.06 9.40 -8.48
C ARG A 69 -14.92 9.33 -9.50
N THR A 70 -14.44 8.16 -9.82
CA THR A 70 -13.28 7.92 -10.69
C THR A 70 -13.68 7.02 -11.87
N LYS A 71 -12.86 7.01 -12.94
CA LYS A 71 -13.16 6.28 -14.18
C LYS A 71 -12.11 5.25 -14.56
N ASN A 72 -10.82 5.52 -14.28
CA ASN A 72 -9.69 4.77 -14.83
C ASN A 72 -8.79 4.17 -13.75
N ILE A 73 -8.56 4.90 -12.67
CA ILE A 73 -7.62 4.51 -11.60
C ILE A 73 -8.03 3.18 -10.95
N GLN A 74 -7.08 2.29 -10.78
CA GLN A 74 -7.27 1.06 -10.00
C GLN A 74 -7.36 1.41 -8.50
N LEU A 75 -8.26 0.74 -7.81
CA LEU A 75 -8.57 0.97 -6.40
C LEU A 75 -8.12 -0.22 -5.57
N SER A 76 -7.17 -0.01 -4.66
CA SER A 76 -6.55 -1.06 -3.87
C SER A 76 -6.54 -0.74 -2.37
N SER A 77 -6.47 -1.76 -1.55
CA SER A 77 -6.00 -1.58 -0.16
C SER A 77 -4.47 -1.44 -0.12
N ALA A 78 -3.95 -0.86 1.01
CA ALA A 78 -2.51 -0.74 1.21
C ALA A 78 -2.11 -0.77 2.72
N VAL A 79 -2.58 -1.77 3.50
CA VAL A 79 -3.18 -3.05 3.15
C VAL A 79 -4.54 -3.22 3.85
N ALA A 80 -5.33 -4.23 3.45
CA ALA A 80 -6.35 -4.81 4.31
C ALA A 80 -5.68 -5.79 5.29
N VAL A 81 -5.96 -5.67 6.60
CA VAL A 81 -5.32 -6.48 7.65
C VAL A 81 -6.02 -7.85 7.73
N LEU A 82 -5.60 -8.77 6.85
CA LEU A 82 -6.24 -10.08 6.71
C LEU A 82 -6.18 -10.92 8.01
N SER A 83 -5.14 -10.73 8.83
CA SER A 83 -5.03 -11.45 10.11
C SER A 83 -6.23 -11.22 11.03
N SER A 84 -6.82 -10.03 11.01
CA SER A 84 -7.99 -9.67 11.83
C SER A 84 -9.30 -9.60 11.04
N ALA A 85 -9.29 -9.63 9.71
CA ALA A 85 -10.49 -9.66 8.87
C ALA A 85 -11.05 -11.08 8.67
N ASP A 86 -12.35 -11.20 8.36
CA ASP A 86 -12.95 -12.44 7.84
C ASP A 86 -12.75 -12.51 6.32
N PRO A 87 -12.11 -13.56 5.76
CA PRO A 87 -11.82 -13.65 4.33
C PRO A 87 -13.05 -13.63 3.43
N VAL A 88 -14.18 -14.18 3.88
CA VAL A 88 -15.44 -14.16 3.13
C VAL A 88 -15.97 -12.75 3.04
N ARG A 89 -16.05 -12.05 4.18
CA ARG A 89 -16.52 -10.66 4.20
C ARG A 89 -15.60 -9.76 3.37
N LEU A 90 -14.30 -9.92 3.53
CA LEU A 90 -13.31 -9.13 2.78
C LEU A 90 -13.48 -9.33 1.26
N TYR A 91 -13.57 -10.59 0.80
CA TYR A 91 -13.83 -10.86 -0.62
C TYR A 91 -15.13 -10.22 -1.10
N GLN A 92 -16.23 -10.35 -0.34
CA GLN A 92 -17.52 -9.77 -0.72
C GLN A 92 -17.46 -8.25 -0.85
N GLN A 93 -16.77 -7.57 0.07
CA GLN A 93 -16.58 -6.12 0.03
C GLN A 93 -15.83 -5.69 -1.23
N TYR A 94 -14.67 -6.32 -1.49
CA TYR A 94 -13.84 -5.97 -2.66
C TYR A 94 -14.48 -6.40 -3.99
N ALA A 95 -15.18 -7.52 -4.04
CA ALA A 95 -15.97 -7.89 -5.21
C ALA A 95 -17.13 -6.92 -5.46
N THR A 96 -17.74 -6.37 -4.41
CA THR A 96 -18.77 -5.32 -4.54
C THR A 96 -18.18 -4.03 -5.09
N ILE A 97 -17.01 -3.60 -4.59
CA ILE A 97 -16.30 -2.43 -5.13
C ILE A 97 -15.90 -2.67 -6.59
N ASP A 98 -15.49 -3.89 -6.92
CA ASP A 98 -15.14 -4.28 -8.29
C ASP A 98 -16.32 -4.14 -9.25
N GLN A 99 -17.51 -4.59 -8.85
CA GLN A 99 -18.74 -4.39 -9.60
C GLN A 99 -19.10 -2.90 -9.75
N LEU A 100 -18.97 -2.10 -8.69
CA LEU A 100 -19.23 -0.66 -8.70
C LEU A 100 -18.23 0.11 -9.57
N SER A 101 -16.98 -0.32 -9.61
CA SER A 101 -15.90 0.30 -10.36
C SER A 101 -15.75 -0.24 -11.80
N ASN A 102 -16.54 -1.24 -12.18
CA ASN A 102 -16.45 -1.92 -13.46
C ASN A 102 -15.07 -2.60 -13.68
N GLY A 103 -14.63 -3.39 -12.70
CA GLY A 103 -13.43 -4.22 -12.80
C GLY A 103 -12.11 -3.52 -12.47
N ARG A 104 -12.15 -2.39 -11.70
CA ARG A 104 -10.95 -1.62 -11.35
C ARG A 104 -10.43 -1.88 -9.93
N THR A 105 -10.82 -2.99 -9.31
CA THR A 105 -10.46 -3.25 -7.91
C THR A 105 -9.34 -4.27 -7.79
N GLU A 106 -8.40 -3.99 -6.91
CA GLU A 106 -7.37 -4.90 -6.46
C GLU A 106 -7.45 -5.05 -4.94
N LEU A 107 -6.97 -6.17 -4.41
CA LEU A 107 -6.92 -6.43 -2.99
C LEU A 107 -5.49 -6.69 -2.55
N THR A 108 -4.85 -5.72 -1.92
CA THR A 108 -3.55 -5.92 -1.27
C THR A 108 -3.77 -6.30 0.19
N VAL A 109 -3.38 -7.52 0.56
CA VAL A 109 -3.50 -8.04 1.92
C VAL A 109 -2.17 -8.07 2.64
N GLY A 110 -2.22 -7.86 3.95
CA GLY A 110 -1.06 -7.95 4.82
C GLY A 110 -1.42 -8.47 6.20
N ARG A 111 -0.38 -8.76 6.98
CA ARG A 111 -0.55 -9.14 8.39
C ARG A 111 -0.91 -7.95 9.29
N GLY A 112 -0.69 -6.73 8.79
CA GLY A 112 -0.71 -5.51 9.58
C GLY A 112 0.60 -5.30 10.36
N SER A 113 1.12 -4.08 10.33
CA SER A 113 2.30 -3.69 11.12
C SER A 113 1.92 -3.12 12.49
N PHE A 114 0.65 -2.81 12.68
CA PHE A 114 0.05 -2.34 13.92
C PHE A 114 -0.83 -3.43 14.52
N ILE A 115 -0.85 -3.52 15.84
CA ILE A 115 -1.48 -4.63 16.58
C ILE A 115 -2.89 -4.30 17.08
N GLU A 116 -3.36 -3.08 16.90
CA GLU A 116 -4.58 -2.55 17.51
C GLU A 116 -5.85 -3.29 17.04
N SER A 117 -5.86 -3.84 15.81
CA SER A 117 -6.99 -4.61 15.29
C SER A 117 -7.20 -5.95 16.03
N PHE A 118 -6.14 -6.53 16.63
CA PHE A 118 -6.23 -7.82 17.29
C PHE A 118 -7.14 -7.78 18.52
N PRO A 119 -6.85 -6.95 19.56
CA PRO A 119 -7.74 -6.85 20.71
C PRO A 119 -9.10 -6.26 20.34
N LEU A 120 -9.17 -5.37 19.33
CA LEU A 120 -10.41 -4.74 18.89
C LEU A 120 -11.39 -5.77 18.32
N TYR A 121 -10.89 -6.76 17.58
CA TYR A 121 -11.70 -7.83 16.98
C TYR A 121 -11.64 -9.17 17.71
N GLY A 122 -11.01 -9.21 18.90
CA GLY A 122 -10.98 -10.38 19.76
C GLY A 122 -10.00 -11.48 19.33
N TYR A 123 -8.95 -11.13 18.58
CA TYR A 123 -7.89 -12.05 18.17
C TYR A 123 -6.70 -12.00 19.11
N ASN A 124 -6.03 -13.15 19.29
CA ASN A 124 -4.80 -13.26 20.08
C ASN A 124 -3.58 -13.01 19.19
N LEU A 125 -2.69 -12.12 19.64
CA LEU A 125 -1.43 -11.82 18.94
C LEU A 125 -0.50 -13.05 18.80
N ASN A 126 -0.60 -14.03 19.69
CA ASN A 126 0.19 -15.27 19.58
C ASN A 126 -0.19 -16.09 18.34
N ASP A 127 -1.38 -15.88 17.79
CA ASP A 127 -1.86 -16.54 16.58
C ASP A 127 -1.60 -15.75 15.31
N TYR A 128 -0.84 -14.65 15.38
CA TYR A 128 -0.61 -13.68 14.30
C TYR A 128 -0.25 -14.31 12.95
N GLU A 129 0.74 -15.20 12.92
CA GLU A 129 1.18 -15.87 11.69
C GLU A 129 0.15 -16.92 11.22
N ALA A 130 -0.38 -17.71 12.14
CA ALA A 130 -1.30 -18.79 11.83
C ALA A 130 -2.66 -18.26 11.32
N LEU A 131 -3.14 -17.14 11.88
CA LEU A 131 -4.33 -16.45 11.39
C LEU A 131 -4.15 -15.97 9.95
N PHE A 132 -3.01 -15.34 9.64
CA PHE A 132 -2.74 -14.87 8.29
C PHE A 132 -2.65 -16.02 7.29
N GLU A 133 -1.93 -17.08 7.64
CA GLU A 133 -1.75 -18.27 6.78
C GLU A 133 -3.08 -18.92 6.43
N GLU A 134 -3.91 -19.21 7.46
CA GLU A 134 -5.22 -19.84 7.26
C GLU A 134 -6.18 -18.97 6.44
N LYS A 135 -6.21 -17.67 6.76
CA LYS A 135 -7.12 -16.73 6.10
C LYS A 135 -6.69 -16.42 4.66
N LEU A 136 -5.38 -16.42 4.38
CA LEU A 136 -4.88 -16.28 3.00
C LEU A 136 -5.24 -17.50 2.15
N ASP A 137 -5.08 -18.73 2.69
CA ASP A 137 -5.52 -19.96 2.01
C ASP A 137 -7.00 -19.88 1.63
N LEU A 138 -7.85 -19.52 2.59
CA LEU A 138 -9.28 -19.37 2.33
C LEU A 138 -9.57 -18.31 1.30
N LEU A 139 -8.96 -17.11 1.40
CA LEU A 139 -9.18 -16.00 0.48
C LEU A 139 -8.81 -16.39 -0.97
N VAL A 140 -7.66 -17.04 -1.15
CA VAL A 140 -7.22 -17.51 -2.47
C VAL A 140 -8.20 -18.54 -3.03
N ARG A 141 -8.69 -19.47 -2.21
CA ARG A 141 -9.68 -20.47 -2.65
C ARG A 141 -11.02 -19.84 -3.01
N ILE A 142 -11.51 -18.87 -2.22
CA ILE A 142 -12.73 -18.11 -2.56
C ILE A 142 -12.56 -17.42 -3.91
N ASN A 143 -11.39 -16.86 -4.18
CA ASN A 143 -11.10 -16.17 -5.43
C ASN A 143 -11.11 -17.10 -6.64
N GLN A 144 -10.77 -18.38 -6.45
CA GLN A 144 -10.60 -19.37 -7.52
C GLN A 144 -11.84 -20.24 -7.77
N GLN A 145 -12.70 -20.43 -6.76
CA GLN A 145 -13.83 -21.37 -6.87
C GLN A 145 -15.08 -20.88 -6.12
N ASN A 146 -16.24 -21.18 -6.73
CA ASN A 146 -17.56 -20.90 -6.15
C ASN A 146 -18.57 -21.91 -6.72
N PRO A 147 -19.31 -22.68 -5.91
CA PRO A 147 -19.31 -22.70 -4.42
C PRO A 147 -18.03 -23.27 -3.81
N ILE A 148 -17.83 -23.02 -2.52
CA ILE A 148 -16.66 -23.46 -1.77
C ILE A 148 -17.02 -24.37 -0.60
N THR A 149 -16.23 -25.43 -0.40
CA THR A 149 -16.17 -26.22 0.83
C THR A 149 -14.78 -26.09 1.42
N TRP A 150 -14.70 -25.65 2.69
CA TRP A 150 -13.43 -25.38 3.35
C TRP A 150 -13.54 -25.58 4.87
N LYS A 151 -12.45 -25.96 5.52
CA LYS A 151 -12.36 -26.12 6.97
C LYS A 151 -10.99 -25.65 7.47
N GLY A 152 -10.97 -24.81 8.49
CA GLY A 152 -9.79 -24.33 9.19
C GLY A 152 -9.90 -24.50 10.71
N LYS A 153 -8.92 -23.92 11.41
CA LYS A 153 -8.82 -23.90 12.88
C LYS A 153 -9.45 -22.64 13.48
N TYR A 154 -9.21 -21.49 12.84
CA TYR A 154 -9.56 -20.17 13.39
C TYR A 154 -10.89 -19.64 12.87
N ARG A 155 -11.40 -20.21 11.80
CA ARG A 155 -12.68 -19.82 11.20
C ARG A 155 -13.59 -21.04 11.04
N ALA A 156 -14.90 -20.81 11.26
CA ALA A 156 -15.93 -21.83 11.02
C ALA A 156 -15.89 -22.36 9.58
N ALA A 157 -16.15 -23.67 9.43
CA ALA A 157 -16.14 -24.34 8.14
C ALA A 157 -17.22 -23.79 7.19
N LEU A 158 -16.94 -23.85 5.90
CA LEU A 158 -17.89 -23.63 4.81
C LEU A 158 -18.22 -24.98 4.18
N ASN A 159 -19.50 -25.23 3.91
CA ASN A 159 -19.94 -26.47 3.27
C ASN A 159 -20.81 -26.14 2.07
N ASN A 160 -20.22 -26.25 0.86
CA ASN A 160 -20.85 -25.96 -0.41
C ASN A 160 -21.54 -24.57 -0.44
N GLN A 161 -20.84 -23.53 0.08
CA GLN A 161 -21.39 -22.18 0.20
C GLN A 161 -21.04 -21.34 -1.03
N GLN A 162 -22.04 -20.61 -1.55
CA GLN A 162 -21.82 -19.58 -2.55
C GLN A 162 -21.35 -18.29 -1.89
N ILE A 163 -20.30 -17.68 -2.43
CA ILE A 163 -19.77 -16.38 -2.00
C ILE A 163 -20.11 -15.35 -3.10
N LEU A 164 -20.99 -14.42 -2.77
CA LEU A 164 -21.55 -13.43 -3.70
C LEU A 164 -21.47 -12.01 -3.12
N PRO A 165 -21.34 -10.95 -3.98
CA PRO A 165 -21.17 -11.07 -5.45
C PRO A 165 -19.81 -11.66 -5.81
N ARG A 166 -19.65 -12.08 -7.06
CA ARG A 166 -18.32 -12.32 -7.65
C ARG A 166 -17.76 -11.01 -8.21
N ALA A 167 -16.46 -10.95 -8.41
CA ALA A 167 -15.81 -9.87 -9.14
C ALA A 167 -16.25 -9.87 -10.62
N VAL A 168 -16.07 -8.76 -11.34
CA VAL A 168 -16.49 -8.59 -12.73
C VAL A 168 -15.96 -9.70 -13.65
N ASN A 169 -14.69 -10.08 -13.48
CA ASN A 169 -14.06 -11.17 -14.23
C ASN A 169 -14.04 -12.50 -13.46
N ASP A 170 -14.93 -12.66 -12.47
CA ASP A 170 -14.98 -13.80 -11.55
C ASP A 170 -13.71 -13.96 -10.68
N TYR A 171 -12.80 -13.02 -10.74
CA TYR A 171 -11.48 -13.03 -10.13
C TYR A 171 -11.03 -11.62 -9.72
N LEU A 172 -10.47 -11.49 -8.51
CA LEU A 172 -9.80 -10.27 -8.00
C LEU A 172 -8.29 -10.40 -8.11
N ASN A 173 -7.61 -9.34 -8.51
CA ASN A 173 -6.16 -9.26 -8.37
C ASN A 173 -5.78 -9.12 -6.90
N ILE A 174 -5.15 -10.16 -6.35
CA ILE A 174 -4.71 -10.18 -4.95
C ILE A 174 -3.20 -10.00 -4.90
N TRP A 175 -2.74 -9.01 -4.12
CA TRP A 175 -1.33 -8.76 -3.80
C TRP A 175 -1.06 -9.08 -2.34
N VAL A 176 0.18 -9.49 -2.02
CA VAL A 176 0.63 -9.70 -0.63
C VAL A 176 1.69 -8.67 -0.28
N ALA A 177 1.45 -7.90 0.76
CA ALA A 177 2.47 -7.01 1.32
C ALA A 177 3.43 -7.79 2.22
N VAL A 178 4.73 -7.58 2.00
CA VAL A 178 5.80 -8.28 2.70
C VAL A 178 6.74 -7.27 3.39
N GLY A 179 7.06 -7.53 4.65
CA GLY A 179 7.85 -6.60 5.47
C GLY A 179 9.34 -6.92 5.53
N GLY A 180 9.81 -8.05 4.98
CA GLY A 180 11.24 -8.36 4.99
C GLY A 180 11.62 -9.77 5.43
N THR A 181 10.67 -10.70 5.61
CA THR A 181 10.96 -12.09 5.96
C THR A 181 10.91 -13.01 4.73
N PRO A 182 11.86 -13.95 4.57
CA PRO A 182 11.87 -14.91 3.46
C PRO A 182 10.57 -15.74 3.37
N GLU A 183 10.00 -16.12 4.49
CA GLU A 183 8.76 -16.92 4.57
C GLU A 183 7.58 -16.19 3.90
N SER A 184 7.55 -14.86 4.02
CA SER A 184 6.48 -14.05 3.43
C SER A 184 6.49 -14.09 1.91
N VAL A 185 7.68 -14.02 1.28
CA VAL A 185 7.82 -14.08 -0.19
C VAL A 185 7.57 -15.49 -0.72
N VAL A 186 8.00 -16.54 0.00
CA VAL A 186 7.71 -17.92 -0.36
C VAL A 186 6.22 -18.20 -0.31
N ARG A 187 5.53 -17.71 0.72
CA ARG A 187 4.08 -17.83 0.85
C ARG A 187 3.35 -17.22 -0.35
N ALA A 188 3.71 -16.01 -0.72
CA ALA A 188 3.11 -15.35 -1.89
C ALA A 188 3.39 -16.13 -3.18
N ALA A 189 4.63 -16.55 -3.41
CA ALA A 189 5.02 -17.34 -4.57
C ALA A 189 4.27 -18.69 -4.64
N ARG A 190 4.06 -19.37 -3.51
CA ARG A 190 3.29 -20.62 -3.46
C ARG A 190 1.89 -20.50 -4.03
N TYR A 191 1.24 -19.35 -3.81
CA TYR A 191 -0.11 -19.07 -4.31
C TYR A 191 -0.14 -18.31 -5.64
N ALA A 192 0.99 -18.15 -6.32
CA ALA A 192 1.11 -17.33 -7.52
C ALA A 192 0.63 -15.89 -7.34
N LEU A 193 0.88 -15.30 -6.18
CA LEU A 193 0.48 -13.93 -5.85
C LEU A 193 1.65 -12.95 -5.98
N PRO A 194 1.43 -11.78 -6.61
CA PRO A 194 2.40 -10.69 -6.64
C PRO A 194 2.66 -10.12 -5.24
N VAL A 195 3.83 -9.48 -5.06
CA VAL A 195 4.26 -8.96 -3.77
C VAL A 195 4.54 -7.47 -3.78
N TYR A 196 4.17 -6.79 -2.69
CA TYR A 196 4.64 -5.45 -2.36
C TYR A 196 5.67 -5.51 -1.24
N PHE A 197 6.85 -4.95 -1.49
CA PHE A 197 7.88 -4.74 -0.47
C PHE A 197 7.66 -3.38 0.21
N ALA A 198 7.35 -3.40 1.51
CA ALA A 198 7.22 -2.19 2.32
C ALA A 198 8.62 -1.69 2.72
N ILE A 199 9.19 -0.81 1.91
CA ILE A 199 10.53 -0.23 2.11
C ILE A 199 10.38 1.14 2.76
N ILE A 200 10.08 1.16 4.04
CA ILE A 200 9.76 2.37 4.81
C ILE A 200 10.93 2.90 5.66
N GLY A 201 12.12 2.32 5.53
CA GLY A 201 13.32 2.74 6.27
C GLY A 201 14.56 1.95 5.88
N GLY A 202 15.71 2.38 6.39
CA GLY A 202 17.00 1.73 6.12
C GLY A 202 17.52 1.93 4.69
N ASN A 203 18.36 1.01 4.23
CA ASN A 203 18.88 0.99 2.86
C ASN A 203 18.01 0.08 1.99
N PRO A 204 17.31 0.59 0.97
CA PRO A 204 16.44 -0.19 0.10
C PRO A 204 17.13 -1.36 -0.61
N VAL A 205 18.41 -1.21 -0.96
CA VAL A 205 19.17 -2.26 -1.67
C VAL A 205 19.31 -3.54 -0.84
N GLN A 206 19.18 -3.45 0.49
CA GLN A 206 19.16 -4.62 1.38
C GLN A 206 17.96 -5.54 1.17
N PHE A 207 16.92 -5.08 0.46
CA PHE A 207 15.79 -5.91 0.06
C PHE A 207 16.08 -6.77 -1.18
N LYS A 208 17.15 -6.49 -1.95
CA LYS A 208 17.49 -7.25 -3.17
C LYS A 208 17.49 -8.77 -2.99
N PRO A 209 18.07 -9.34 -1.91
CA PRO A 209 18.01 -10.78 -1.68
C PRO A 209 16.58 -11.33 -1.56
N LEU A 210 15.62 -10.55 -1.02
CA LEU A 210 14.22 -10.96 -0.93
C LEU A 210 13.52 -10.96 -2.29
N PHE A 211 13.83 -9.98 -3.16
CA PHE A 211 13.38 -10.00 -4.56
C PHE A 211 13.87 -11.26 -5.27
N ASP A 212 15.16 -11.55 -5.16
CA ASP A 212 15.75 -12.74 -5.79
C ASP A 212 15.15 -14.02 -5.23
N TYR A 213 14.88 -14.04 -3.92
CA TYR A 213 14.26 -15.19 -3.26
C TYR A 213 12.81 -15.41 -3.69
N TYR A 214 12.04 -14.33 -3.87
CA TYR A 214 10.68 -14.39 -4.45
C TYR A 214 10.70 -15.02 -5.85
N HIS A 215 11.57 -14.56 -6.74
CA HIS A 215 11.66 -15.10 -8.10
C HIS A 215 12.13 -16.57 -8.11
N LYS A 216 13.05 -16.96 -7.22
CA LYS A 216 13.46 -18.36 -7.05
C LYS A 216 12.32 -19.24 -6.56
N ALA A 217 11.58 -18.79 -5.54
CA ALA A 217 10.41 -19.50 -5.03
C ALA A 217 9.30 -19.60 -6.10
N TRP A 218 9.06 -18.52 -6.86
CA TRP A 218 8.11 -18.50 -7.97
C TRP A 218 8.43 -19.56 -9.02
N ALA A 219 9.70 -19.66 -9.42
CA ALA A 219 10.18 -20.67 -10.36
C ALA A 219 10.09 -22.11 -9.78
N HIS A 220 10.36 -22.25 -8.47
CA HIS A 220 10.26 -23.54 -7.78
C HIS A 220 8.82 -24.11 -7.80
N TYR A 221 7.81 -23.24 -7.74
CA TYR A 221 6.40 -23.63 -7.87
C TYR A 221 5.92 -23.70 -9.33
N GLU A 222 6.83 -23.68 -10.29
CA GLU A 222 6.58 -23.83 -11.73
C GLU A 222 5.63 -22.78 -12.33
N HIS A 223 5.52 -21.60 -11.73
CA HIS A 223 4.72 -20.51 -12.26
C HIS A 223 5.44 -19.79 -13.40
N SER A 224 4.65 -19.26 -14.34
CA SER A 224 5.20 -18.49 -15.47
C SER A 224 5.96 -17.24 -14.99
N ALA A 225 7.24 -17.10 -15.35
CA ALA A 225 8.07 -15.95 -14.97
C ALA A 225 7.47 -14.59 -15.40
N LYS A 226 6.67 -14.56 -16.48
CA LYS A 226 6.01 -13.34 -16.95
C LYS A 226 4.93 -12.82 -16.02
N GLN A 227 4.42 -13.66 -15.12
CA GLN A 227 3.38 -13.31 -14.15
C GLN A 227 3.95 -12.88 -12.79
N ALA A 228 5.26 -13.11 -12.56
CA ALA A 228 5.92 -12.68 -11.33
C ALA A 228 6.00 -11.14 -11.30
N GLN A 229 5.21 -10.52 -10.43
CA GLN A 229 5.19 -9.07 -10.27
C GLN A 229 5.69 -8.68 -8.88
N THR A 230 6.49 -7.63 -8.83
CA THR A 230 7.02 -7.07 -7.59
C THR A 230 6.75 -5.57 -7.54
N GLY A 231 6.24 -5.10 -6.43
CA GLY A 231 6.02 -3.69 -6.16
C GLY A 231 6.86 -3.21 -4.98
N VAL A 232 7.12 -1.92 -4.93
CA VAL A 232 7.71 -1.25 -3.78
C VAL A 232 6.76 -0.20 -3.23
N HIS A 233 6.71 -0.07 -1.91
CA HIS A 233 5.97 0.94 -1.18
C HIS A 233 6.96 1.79 -0.40
N ILE A 234 7.07 3.07 -0.75
CA ILE A 234 8.13 3.98 -0.27
C ILE A 234 7.50 5.31 0.12
N HIS A 235 7.97 5.91 1.23
CA HIS A 235 7.55 7.23 1.66
C HIS A 235 8.05 8.31 0.69
N CYS A 236 7.13 9.08 0.15
CA CYS A 236 7.40 10.10 -0.86
C CYS A 236 6.74 11.44 -0.49
N PHE A 237 7.39 12.55 -0.88
CA PHE A 237 6.75 13.86 -0.88
C PHE A 237 7.49 14.79 -1.83
N PHE A 238 6.78 15.48 -2.73
CA PHE A 238 7.38 16.23 -3.81
C PHE A 238 6.99 17.72 -3.73
N GLY A 239 7.96 18.57 -3.97
CA GLY A 239 7.75 20.02 -4.07
C GLY A 239 8.61 20.62 -5.17
N LYS A 240 8.46 21.94 -5.40
CA LYS A 240 9.20 22.67 -6.46
C LYS A 240 10.68 22.88 -6.14
N ASN A 241 11.06 22.83 -4.86
CA ASN A 241 12.44 23.05 -4.41
C ASN A 241 12.78 21.99 -3.34
N GLY A 242 13.76 21.14 -3.60
CA GLY A 242 14.08 20.00 -2.76
C GLY A 242 14.44 20.36 -1.32
N THR A 243 15.26 21.40 -1.13
CA THR A 243 15.67 21.86 0.21
C THR A 243 14.47 22.43 0.99
N ALA A 244 13.66 23.28 0.39
CA ALA A 244 12.48 23.83 1.03
C ALA A 244 11.46 22.73 1.37
N THR A 245 11.21 21.81 0.43
CA THR A 245 10.34 20.66 0.62
C THR A 245 10.80 19.81 1.83
N ALA A 246 12.07 19.49 1.89
CA ALA A 246 12.63 18.72 2.99
C ALA A 246 12.51 19.44 4.34
N ASN A 247 12.76 20.74 4.37
CA ASN A 247 12.69 21.53 5.60
C ASN A 247 11.25 21.66 6.12
N ASN A 248 10.29 21.87 5.22
CA ASN A 248 8.89 22.01 5.59
C ASN A 248 8.24 20.67 5.98
N TYR A 249 8.62 19.58 5.32
CA TYR A 249 8.03 18.27 5.56
C TYR A 249 8.66 17.54 6.75
N TYR A 250 9.94 17.76 7.07
CA TYR A 250 10.62 17.09 8.17
C TYR A 250 9.87 17.14 9.50
N PRO A 251 9.33 18.28 9.97
CA PRO A 251 8.62 18.34 11.26
C PRO A 251 7.40 17.40 11.30
N LEU A 252 6.64 17.30 10.23
CA LEU A 252 5.46 16.44 10.11
C LEU A 252 5.87 14.96 10.12
N TYR A 253 6.86 14.61 9.29
CA TYR A 253 7.41 13.28 9.21
C TYR A 253 8.00 12.81 10.54
N ALA A 254 8.82 13.64 11.18
CA ALA A 254 9.43 13.33 12.47
C ALA A 254 8.38 13.16 13.58
N ALA A 255 7.35 13.99 13.60
CA ALA A 255 6.25 13.87 14.55
C ALA A 255 5.54 12.52 14.40
N GLN A 256 5.24 12.07 13.16
CA GLN A 256 4.62 10.78 12.91
C GLN A 256 5.55 9.61 13.30
N MET A 257 6.82 9.69 12.93
CA MET A 257 7.80 8.66 13.32
C MET A 257 7.92 8.57 14.84
N ASN A 258 7.84 9.67 15.56
CA ASN A 258 7.85 9.69 17.03
C ASN A 258 6.57 9.09 17.61
N ARG A 259 5.38 9.37 17.05
CA ARG A 259 4.12 8.75 17.50
C ARG A 259 4.13 7.24 17.30
N VAL A 260 4.57 6.76 16.16
CA VAL A 260 4.74 5.32 15.90
C VAL A 260 5.83 4.72 16.76
N GLY A 261 6.97 5.38 16.86
CA GLY A 261 8.15 4.92 17.61
C GLY A 261 7.90 4.81 19.13
N SER A 262 7.12 5.72 19.71
CA SER A 262 6.79 5.69 21.14
C SER A 262 6.08 4.40 21.57
N THR A 263 5.27 3.82 20.69
CA THR A 263 4.59 2.53 20.94
C THR A 263 5.51 1.32 20.77
N ARG A 264 6.72 1.52 20.22
CA ARG A 264 7.70 0.48 19.89
C ARG A 264 9.01 0.61 20.66
N GLY A 265 9.09 1.61 21.56
CA GLY A 265 10.31 1.89 22.33
C GLY A 265 11.46 2.46 21.49
N TRP A 266 11.17 3.08 20.34
CA TRP A 266 12.20 3.71 19.52
C TRP A 266 12.63 5.06 20.11
N PRO A 267 13.91 5.44 19.95
CA PRO A 267 14.34 6.78 20.30
C PRO A 267 13.68 7.82 19.38
N PRO A 268 13.62 9.11 19.82
CA PRO A 268 13.12 10.19 19.02
C PRO A 268 13.81 10.29 17.64
N TYR A 269 13.01 10.44 16.59
CA TYR A 269 13.50 10.54 15.21
C TYR A 269 14.21 11.87 14.98
N GLN A 270 15.44 11.81 14.47
CA GLN A 270 16.34 12.96 14.35
C GLN A 270 16.48 13.44 12.89
N ARG A 271 16.81 14.72 12.71
CA ARG A 271 17.00 15.34 11.40
C ARG A 271 18.04 14.60 10.55
N HIS A 272 19.18 14.19 11.11
CA HIS A 272 20.21 13.46 10.38
C HIS A 272 19.73 12.11 9.82
N GLN A 273 18.76 11.44 10.48
CA GLN A 273 18.15 10.20 10.00
C GLN A 273 17.25 10.48 8.77
N PHE A 274 16.52 11.59 8.80
CA PHE A 274 15.71 12.05 7.67
C PHE A 274 16.57 12.42 6.48
N ASP A 275 17.65 13.18 6.69
CA ASP A 275 18.57 13.58 5.62
C ASP A 275 19.31 12.36 5.04
N TYR A 276 19.73 11.39 5.87
CA TYR A 276 20.24 10.10 5.38
C TYR A 276 19.18 9.36 4.56
N GLY A 277 17.92 9.31 5.03
CA GLY A 277 16.80 8.67 4.33
C GLY A 277 16.56 9.25 2.93
N ARG A 278 16.73 10.57 2.77
CA ARG A 278 16.66 11.27 1.47
C ARG A 278 17.87 10.98 0.58
N GLY A 279 19.03 10.69 1.13
CA GLY A 279 20.23 10.38 0.39
C GLY A 279 20.10 9.12 -0.48
N LYS A 280 21.08 8.88 -1.36
CA LYS A 280 21.07 7.78 -2.34
C LYS A 280 20.75 6.42 -1.73
N ASN A 281 21.30 6.13 -0.56
CA ASN A 281 21.17 4.83 0.12
C ASN A 281 20.01 4.77 1.14
N GLY A 282 19.17 5.77 1.21
CA GLY A 282 18.04 5.80 2.14
C GLY A 282 16.70 5.50 1.46
N ALA A 283 15.66 5.30 2.24
CA ALA A 283 14.35 4.84 1.78
C ALA A 283 13.32 5.98 1.57
N LEU A 284 13.74 7.26 1.58
CA LEU A 284 12.81 8.38 1.40
C LEU A 284 12.99 9.02 0.03
N VAL A 285 11.90 9.17 -0.71
CA VAL A 285 11.85 9.90 -1.99
C VAL A 285 11.17 11.25 -1.73
N ILE A 286 11.88 12.13 -1.04
CA ILE A 286 11.37 13.44 -0.59
C ILE A 286 12.28 14.52 -1.12
N GLY A 287 11.74 15.45 -1.93
CA GLY A 287 12.52 16.49 -2.53
C GLY A 287 11.86 17.15 -3.72
N ASP A 288 12.65 17.63 -4.69
CA ASP A 288 12.12 18.12 -5.95
C ASP A 288 11.98 16.99 -7.00
N VAL A 289 11.47 17.36 -8.17
CA VAL A 289 11.21 16.44 -9.27
C VAL A 289 12.49 15.74 -9.76
N ASN A 290 13.63 16.43 -9.82
CA ASN A 290 14.89 15.84 -10.29
C ASN A 290 15.41 14.81 -9.29
N GLU A 291 15.45 15.17 -7.99
CA GLU A 291 15.83 14.26 -6.91
C GLU A 291 14.92 13.01 -6.90
N ALA A 292 13.61 13.19 -7.11
CA ALA A 292 12.66 12.08 -7.17
C ALA A 292 12.92 11.14 -8.35
N VAL A 293 13.09 11.69 -9.55
CA VAL A 293 13.35 10.91 -10.78
C VAL A 293 14.65 10.11 -10.65
N GLU A 294 15.74 10.75 -10.24
CA GLU A 294 17.03 10.08 -10.04
C GLU A 294 16.92 8.93 -9.03
N LYS A 295 16.24 9.18 -7.91
CA LYS A 295 16.08 8.18 -6.85
C LYS A 295 15.25 6.98 -7.31
N ILE A 296 14.13 7.21 -7.99
CA ILE A 296 13.24 6.14 -8.47
C ILE A 296 13.97 5.29 -9.52
N LEU A 297 14.71 5.92 -10.44
CA LEU A 297 15.52 5.21 -11.44
C LEU A 297 16.60 4.35 -10.79
N TYR A 298 17.33 4.92 -9.82
CA TYR A 298 18.34 4.18 -9.06
C TYR A 298 17.73 2.97 -8.34
N LEU A 299 16.60 3.15 -7.65
CA LEU A 299 15.93 2.05 -6.94
C LEU A 299 15.44 0.98 -7.91
N HIS A 300 14.92 1.37 -9.07
CA HIS A 300 14.47 0.44 -10.09
C HIS A 300 15.66 -0.36 -10.67
N GLU A 301 16.78 0.29 -10.96
CA GLU A 301 18.01 -0.38 -11.41
C GLU A 301 18.50 -1.43 -10.40
N GLN A 302 18.45 -1.10 -9.10
CA GLN A 302 18.94 -1.99 -8.05
C GLN A 302 18.00 -3.17 -7.74
N LEU A 303 16.70 -2.96 -7.78
CA LEU A 303 15.71 -3.91 -7.29
C LEU A 303 14.92 -4.62 -8.39
N GLY A 304 14.71 -3.97 -9.54
CA GLY A 304 13.99 -4.56 -10.68
C GLY A 304 12.47 -4.66 -10.50
N PHE A 305 11.85 -3.78 -9.72
CA PHE A 305 10.40 -3.82 -9.49
C PHE A 305 9.59 -3.38 -10.71
N ASN A 306 8.36 -3.90 -10.83
CA ASN A 306 7.41 -3.57 -11.90
C ASN A 306 6.43 -2.46 -11.49
N ARG A 307 6.30 -2.19 -10.18
CA ARG A 307 5.26 -1.30 -9.63
C ARG A 307 5.83 -0.44 -8.51
N PHE A 308 5.51 0.86 -8.55
CA PHE A 308 5.98 1.84 -7.57
C PHE A 308 4.79 2.51 -6.89
N ALA A 309 4.65 2.32 -5.58
CA ALA A 309 3.66 2.99 -4.75
C ALA A 309 4.32 4.11 -3.94
N ALA A 310 4.01 5.35 -4.27
CA ALA A 310 4.42 6.53 -3.52
C ALA A 310 3.50 6.72 -2.32
N HIS A 311 3.99 6.54 -1.10
CA HIS A 311 3.23 6.82 0.11
C HIS A 311 3.41 8.28 0.52
N MET A 312 2.36 9.09 0.42
CA MET A 312 2.50 10.56 0.41
C MET A 312 1.96 11.28 1.64
N ASP A 313 1.08 10.68 2.44
CA ASP A 313 0.38 11.40 3.50
C ASP A 313 0.97 11.23 4.92
N VAL A 314 2.21 10.72 5.03
CA VAL A 314 2.86 10.49 6.31
C VAL A 314 2.97 11.78 7.11
N GLY A 315 2.39 11.79 8.30
CA GLY A 315 2.40 12.94 9.21
C GLY A 315 1.29 13.96 8.97
N GLY A 316 0.36 13.68 8.07
CA GLY A 316 -0.80 14.52 7.79
C GLY A 316 -0.42 15.90 7.23
N PRO A 317 0.30 16.00 6.08
CA PRO A 317 0.58 17.27 5.44
C PRO A 317 -0.72 18.00 5.07
N ALA A 318 -0.68 19.32 4.97
CA ALA A 318 -1.83 20.10 4.57
C ALA A 318 -2.36 19.66 3.19
N HIS A 319 -3.68 19.62 3.03
CA HIS A 319 -4.34 19.16 1.81
C HIS A 319 -3.82 19.83 0.54
N ALA A 320 -3.60 21.16 0.59
CA ALA A 320 -3.06 21.90 -0.55
C ALA A 320 -1.65 21.47 -0.96
N ASP A 321 -0.78 21.18 0.03
CA ASP A 321 0.59 20.70 -0.22
C ASP A 321 0.57 19.27 -0.78
N LEU A 322 -0.37 18.45 -0.32
CA LEU A 322 -0.55 17.10 -0.82
C LEU A 322 -1.05 17.09 -2.27
N LEU A 323 -2.05 17.93 -2.61
CA LEU A 323 -2.51 18.10 -4.00
C LEU A 323 -1.35 18.52 -4.92
N GLN A 324 -0.53 19.49 -4.50
CA GLN A 324 0.66 19.90 -5.27
C GLN A 324 1.65 18.74 -5.46
N SER A 325 1.88 17.94 -4.42
CA SER A 325 2.77 16.77 -4.51
C SER A 325 2.24 15.71 -5.47
N ILE A 326 0.92 15.46 -5.48
CA ILE A 326 0.24 14.57 -6.42
C ILE A 326 0.37 15.09 -7.86
N GLU A 327 0.15 16.38 -8.08
CA GLU A 327 0.31 17.03 -9.41
C GLU A 327 1.74 16.90 -9.94
N LEU A 328 2.75 17.17 -9.13
CA LEU A 328 4.16 17.00 -9.51
C LEU A 328 4.50 15.55 -9.83
N PHE A 329 3.96 14.60 -9.07
CA PHE A 329 4.15 13.17 -9.34
C PHE A 329 3.56 12.77 -10.68
N GLY A 330 2.27 13.11 -10.92
CA GLY A 330 1.56 12.74 -12.14
C GLY A 330 2.10 13.42 -13.39
N ASN A 331 2.29 14.75 -13.34
CA ASN A 331 2.65 15.56 -14.50
C ASN A 331 4.14 15.55 -14.84
N GLU A 332 5.02 15.34 -13.84
CA GLU A 332 6.46 15.51 -14.05
C GLU A 332 7.29 14.26 -13.73
N VAL A 333 7.12 13.69 -12.53
CA VAL A 333 7.95 12.57 -12.09
C VAL A 333 7.69 11.34 -12.96
N ILE A 334 6.44 10.91 -13.05
CA ILE A 334 6.04 9.70 -13.81
C ILE A 334 6.46 9.78 -15.27
N PRO A 335 6.16 10.87 -16.03
CA PRO A 335 6.57 10.96 -17.45
C PRO A 335 8.09 10.90 -17.64
N ARG A 336 8.86 11.56 -16.76
CA ARG A 336 10.33 11.57 -16.85
C ARG A 336 10.93 10.19 -16.55
N VAL A 337 10.41 9.49 -15.53
CA VAL A 337 10.86 8.11 -15.22
C VAL A 337 10.49 7.17 -16.35
N LYS A 338 9.25 7.20 -16.88
CA LYS A 338 8.84 6.39 -18.03
C LYS A 338 9.73 6.64 -19.24
N LYS A 339 10.01 7.91 -19.58
CA LYS A 339 10.89 8.29 -20.68
C LYS A 339 12.31 7.72 -20.51
N ALA A 340 12.87 7.84 -19.31
CA ALA A 340 14.22 7.31 -19.03
C ALA A 340 14.29 5.78 -19.14
N LEU A 341 13.19 5.09 -18.83
CA LEU A 341 13.09 3.62 -18.95
C LEU A 341 12.66 3.15 -20.34
N GLY A 342 12.42 4.04 -21.30
CA GLY A 342 11.95 3.68 -22.64
C GLY A 342 10.52 3.13 -22.68
N ILE A 343 9.70 3.47 -21.68
CA ILE A 343 8.29 3.05 -21.59
C ILE A 343 7.41 4.08 -22.28
N ALA A 344 6.57 3.63 -23.22
CA ALA A 344 5.63 4.51 -23.90
C ALA A 344 4.67 5.15 -22.88
N THR A 345 4.54 6.48 -22.94
CA THR A 345 3.46 7.19 -22.25
C THR A 345 2.20 7.01 -23.11
N THR A 346 1.25 6.21 -22.66
CA THR A 346 -0.11 6.23 -23.21
C THR A 346 -0.72 7.59 -22.87
N ASN A 347 -0.98 8.39 -23.92
CA ASN A 347 -1.79 9.60 -23.82
C ASN A 347 -3.22 9.25 -23.44
#